data_9ab12b9bd807479acbac8ac7c583c36c
#
_entry.id   9ab12b9bd807479acbac8ac7c583c36c
#
_cell.length_a   1.000
_cell.length_b   1.000
_cell.length_c   1.000
_cell.angle_alpha   90.00
_cell.angle_beta   90.00
_cell.angle_gamma   90.00
#
_symmetry.space_group_name_H-M   'P 1'
#
loop_
_entity.id
_entity.type
_entity.pdbx_description
1 polymer ?
#
loop_
_entity_poly.entity_id
_entity_poly.type
_entity_poly.pdbx_seq_one_letter_code
_entity_poly.pdbx_strand_id
1 'polypeptide(L)'
;MHRLPIRIVTDSLPRRLVLALSVLCLATQLATDATAASRIKDLVDIEGIRENQLVGYGLVVGLNGSGDTLNNSPFTRQSLQAMLERLGVNTRGATLRTANVAAVMVTGNLPAFAAHGTRMDVTISALGDAKSLQGGTLLVTPLVGADGEVYAVAQGSVAVGGFSAQGEAASITRGVPTVGRIANGALVEREVKFDFAAMKTIRMSLRNPDLTTAQRVAQAINTFMGMENASVADPSTVIVALSRRGGMSAVTMLTEIEQLRVEPDQVAKVVIDEHSGIIVMGANVRVSEVAIAQGNLTVTITETPQVSQAQPFASRGSTVVVPRSQVSVDDEKGNRLAIIDTSISLRQLVDGLNALGIGPRDMISILQSIKAAGALQAEIEMM
;
A
#
# COMPACT_ATOMS: atom_id res chain seq x y z
N MET A 1 -18.73 77.15 41.39
CA MET A 1 -19.49 75.98 40.96
C MET A 1 -19.41 75.85 39.45
N HIS A 2 -18.40 75.15 38.93
CA HIS A 2 -18.21 74.91 37.49
C HIS A 2 -18.36 73.41 37.23
N ARG A 3 -19.43 73.01 36.53
CA ARG A 3 -19.62 71.67 36.00
C ARG A 3 -18.95 71.58 34.64
N LEU A 4 -17.97 70.71 34.47
CA LEU A 4 -17.40 70.32 33.17
C LEU A 4 -18.27 69.19 32.57
N PRO A 5 -18.63 69.22 31.29
CA PRO A 5 -19.33 68.11 30.61
C PRO A 5 -18.31 67.08 30.12
N ILE A 6 -18.55 65.81 30.47
CA ILE A 6 -17.84 64.66 29.90
C ILE A 6 -18.34 64.44 28.47
N ARG A 7 -17.46 64.66 27.49
CA ARG A 7 -17.71 64.32 26.09
C ARG A 7 -17.31 62.85 25.89
N ILE A 8 -18.34 62.01 25.68
CA ILE A 8 -18.13 60.63 25.21
C ILE A 8 -17.81 60.73 23.72
N VAL A 9 -16.54 60.43 23.38
CA VAL A 9 -16.11 60.26 21.96
C VAL A 9 -16.49 58.86 21.55
N THR A 10 -17.56 58.74 20.79
CA THR A 10 -17.89 57.51 20.07
C THR A 10 -17.09 57.51 18.77
N ASP A 11 -15.86 56.95 18.82
CA ASP A 11 -15.12 56.66 17.61
C ASP A 11 -15.84 55.59 16.78
N SER A 12 -16.50 56.01 15.72
CA SER A 12 -17.08 55.12 14.72
C SER A 12 -15.95 54.47 13.93
N LEU A 13 -15.73 53.19 14.13
CA LEU A 13 -14.80 52.39 13.27
C LEU A 13 -15.13 52.69 11.81
N PRO A 14 -14.15 52.96 10.97
CA PRO A 14 -14.39 53.28 9.56
C PRO A 14 -15.06 52.07 8.89
N ARG A 15 -16.20 52.32 8.22
CA ARG A 15 -16.99 51.30 7.47
C ARG A 15 -16.15 50.35 6.61
N ARG A 16 -14.99 50.78 6.16
CA ARG A 16 -14.02 49.97 5.41
C ARG A 16 -13.38 48.88 6.23
N LEU A 17 -13.16 49.09 7.52
CA LEU A 17 -12.56 48.11 8.44
C LEU A 17 -13.58 47.00 8.80
N VAL A 18 -14.85 47.37 8.98
CA VAL A 18 -15.94 46.41 9.23
C VAL A 18 -16.18 45.54 7.99
N LEU A 19 -16.15 46.16 6.80
CA LEU A 19 -16.25 45.41 5.52
C LEU A 19 -15.06 44.47 5.30
N ALA A 20 -13.84 44.91 5.61
CA ALA A 20 -12.66 44.07 5.50
C ALA A 20 -12.71 42.89 6.49
N LEU A 21 -13.17 43.09 7.72
CA LEU A 21 -13.33 42.06 8.72
C LEU A 21 -14.43 41.05 8.36
N SER A 22 -15.54 41.52 7.77
CA SER A 22 -16.64 40.65 7.31
C SER A 22 -16.22 39.80 6.10
N VAL A 23 -15.42 40.34 5.17
CA VAL A 23 -14.85 39.58 4.04
C VAL A 23 -13.81 38.57 4.51
N LEU A 24 -13.01 38.89 5.53
CA LEU A 24 -12.04 37.97 6.13
C LEU A 24 -12.75 36.84 6.87
N CYS A 25 -13.82 37.11 7.62
CA CYS A 25 -14.66 36.07 8.25
C CYS A 25 -15.40 35.20 7.23
N LEU A 26 -15.82 35.75 6.08
CA LEU A 26 -16.45 34.96 5.01
C LEU A 26 -15.43 34.06 4.30
N ALA A 27 -14.19 34.53 4.16
CA ALA A 27 -13.08 33.74 3.55
C ALA A 27 -12.63 32.58 4.45
N THR A 28 -12.72 32.70 5.77
CA THR A 28 -12.37 31.60 6.70
C THR A 28 -13.46 30.50 6.77
N GLN A 29 -14.68 30.77 6.34
CA GLN A 29 -15.74 29.75 6.27
C GLN A 29 -15.67 28.87 5.01
N LEU A 30 -14.80 29.19 4.04
CA LEU A 30 -14.56 28.39 2.84
C LEU A 30 -13.39 27.41 2.98
N ALA A 31 -12.84 27.21 4.18
CA ALA A 31 -11.96 26.09 4.46
C ALA A 31 -12.82 24.82 4.45
N THR A 32 -13.10 24.30 3.25
CA THR A 32 -13.64 22.96 3.07
C THR A 32 -12.61 22.00 3.65
N ASP A 33 -13.04 21.17 4.60
CA ASP A 33 -12.25 20.04 5.07
C ASP A 33 -11.71 19.30 3.83
N ALA A 34 -10.42 19.31 3.64
CA ALA A 34 -9.75 18.56 2.58
C ALA A 34 -9.81 17.08 2.97
N THR A 35 -10.96 16.46 2.72
CA THR A 35 -11.10 15.03 2.88
C THR A 35 -10.13 14.33 1.93
N ALA A 36 -9.47 13.29 2.43
CA ALA A 36 -8.47 12.54 1.67
C ALA A 36 -9.16 11.67 0.59
N ALA A 37 -9.77 12.33 -0.40
CA ALA A 37 -10.41 11.64 -1.51
C ALA A 37 -9.36 11.05 -2.44
N SER A 38 -9.38 9.73 -2.60
CA SER A 38 -8.53 8.97 -3.52
C SER A 38 -9.23 8.77 -4.87
N ARG A 39 -8.46 8.63 -5.96
CA ARG A 39 -9.04 8.30 -7.26
C ARG A 39 -9.42 6.83 -7.30
N ILE A 40 -10.46 6.48 -8.07
CA ILE A 40 -10.87 5.08 -8.22
C ILE A 40 -9.70 4.21 -8.67
N LYS A 41 -8.86 4.66 -9.61
CA LYS A 41 -7.67 3.91 -10.06
C LYS A 41 -6.66 3.55 -8.97
N ASP A 42 -6.63 4.32 -7.87
CA ASP A 42 -5.72 4.08 -6.76
C ASP A 42 -6.32 3.08 -5.76
N LEU A 43 -7.65 2.84 -5.84
CA LEU A 43 -8.42 1.99 -4.94
C LEU A 43 -8.74 0.62 -5.52
N VAL A 44 -8.81 0.48 -6.86
CA VAL A 44 -9.27 -0.74 -7.53
C VAL A 44 -8.25 -1.26 -8.53
N ASP A 45 -8.28 -2.56 -8.75
CA ASP A 45 -7.66 -3.24 -9.89
C ASP A 45 -8.76 -3.67 -10.85
N ILE A 46 -8.51 -3.53 -12.17
CA ILE A 46 -9.47 -3.84 -13.20
C ILE A 46 -9.23 -5.26 -13.68
N GLU A 47 -10.30 -6.07 -13.77
CA GLU A 47 -10.21 -7.43 -14.27
C GLU A 47 -9.64 -7.45 -15.69
N GLY A 48 -8.66 -8.34 -15.93
CA GLY A 48 -7.97 -8.45 -17.22
C GLY A 48 -6.75 -7.54 -17.36
N ILE A 49 -6.58 -6.51 -16.52
CA ILE A 49 -5.38 -5.66 -16.49
C ILE A 49 -4.48 -6.16 -15.38
N ARG A 50 -3.67 -7.17 -15.67
CA ARG A 50 -2.73 -7.74 -14.72
C ARG A 50 -1.41 -8.10 -15.39
N GLU A 51 -0.34 -8.08 -14.63
CA GLU A 51 0.92 -8.67 -15.04
C GLU A 51 0.81 -10.20 -14.99
N ASN A 52 1.42 -10.88 -15.96
CA ASN A 52 1.53 -12.32 -15.96
C ASN A 52 2.97 -12.71 -15.68
N GLN A 53 3.16 -13.59 -14.71
CA GLN A 53 4.49 -14.09 -14.40
C GLN A 53 4.92 -15.13 -15.42
N LEU A 54 6.10 -14.94 -15.97
CA LEU A 54 6.75 -15.87 -16.90
C LEU A 54 7.95 -16.54 -16.22
N VAL A 55 8.16 -17.79 -16.55
CA VAL A 55 9.29 -18.57 -16.06
C VAL A 55 9.96 -19.28 -17.23
N GLY A 56 11.29 -19.39 -17.17
CA GLY A 56 12.08 -20.12 -18.16
C GLY A 56 13.30 -20.79 -17.52
N TYR A 57 13.76 -21.84 -18.17
CA TYR A 57 15.00 -22.52 -17.81
C TYR A 57 16.03 -22.22 -18.89
N GLY A 58 17.21 -21.74 -18.49
CA GLY A 58 18.27 -21.35 -19.41
C GLY A 58 19.67 -21.68 -18.93
N LEU A 59 20.65 -21.35 -19.77
CA LEU A 59 22.08 -21.47 -19.48
C LEU A 59 22.73 -20.09 -19.54
N VAL A 60 23.52 -19.76 -18.53
CA VAL A 60 24.46 -18.64 -18.52
C VAL A 60 25.84 -19.17 -18.85
N VAL A 61 26.49 -18.54 -19.83
CA VAL A 61 27.82 -18.89 -20.29
C VAL A 61 28.80 -17.74 -20.09
N GLY A 62 30.11 -18.03 -20.22
CA GLY A 62 31.15 -17.00 -20.07
C GLY A 62 31.54 -16.71 -18.61
N LEU A 63 31.18 -17.59 -17.68
CA LEU A 63 31.57 -17.49 -16.28
C LEU A 63 33.03 -17.87 -16.11
N ASN A 64 33.78 -17.03 -15.41
CA ASN A 64 35.23 -17.25 -15.21
C ASN A 64 35.51 -18.24 -14.06
N GLY A 65 35.18 -19.51 -14.29
CA GLY A 65 35.38 -20.57 -13.30
C GLY A 65 34.40 -20.53 -12.13
N SER A 66 33.37 -19.62 -12.14
CA SER A 66 32.38 -19.46 -11.10
C SER A 66 31.04 -20.16 -11.37
N GLY A 67 30.94 -20.85 -12.51
CA GLY A 67 29.77 -21.61 -12.92
C GLY A 67 29.58 -22.93 -12.18
N ASP A 68 28.65 -23.75 -12.68
CA ASP A 68 28.32 -25.05 -12.12
C ASP A 68 29.47 -26.07 -12.34
N THR A 69 29.63 -26.91 -11.33
CA THR A 69 30.48 -28.11 -11.46
C THR A 69 29.65 -29.19 -12.13
N LEU A 70 29.97 -29.50 -13.42
CA LEU A 70 29.15 -30.41 -14.24
C LEU A 70 29.01 -31.82 -13.65
N ASN A 71 29.91 -32.24 -12.77
CA ASN A 71 29.80 -33.51 -12.06
C ASN A 71 28.68 -33.49 -10.98
N ASN A 72 28.48 -32.35 -10.33
CA ASN A 72 27.48 -32.20 -9.29
C ASN A 72 26.10 -31.71 -9.84
N SER A 73 26.12 -31.11 -11.04
CA SER A 73 24.95 -30.57 -11.71
C SER A 73 24.63 -31.31 -13.01
N PRO A 74 24.03 -32.52 -12.93
CA PRO A 74 23.77 -33.35 -14.11
C PRO A 74 22.81 -32.68 -15.11
N PHE A 75 21.88 -31.88 -14.64
CA PHE A 75 20.94 -31.11 -15.48
C PHE A 75 21.67 -30.03 -16.29
N THR A 76 22.66 -29.33 -15.72
CA THR A 76 23.48 -28.35 -16.44
C THR A 76 24.27 -29.03 -17.54
N ARG A 77 24.89 -30.19 -17.25
CA ARG A 77 25.63 -30.98 -18.22
C ARG A 77 24.75 -31.46 -19.36
N GLN A 78 23.56 -32.00 -19.07
CA GLN A 78 22.62 -32.48 -20.07
C GLN A 78 22.11 -31.34 -20.97
N SER A 79 21.81 -30.18 -20.39
CA SER A 79 21.31 -29.01 -21.15
C SER A 79 22.42 -28.43 -22.04
N LEU A 80 23.65 -28.34 -21.54
CA LEU A 80 24.80 -27.92 -22.34
C LEU A 80 25.06 -28.88 -23.51
N GLN A 81 24.98 -30.19 -23.28
CA GLN A 81 25.14 -31.21 -24.29
C GLN A 81 24.02 -31.10 -25.36
N ALA A 82 22.79 -31.03 -24.96
CA ALA A 82 21.66 -30.88 -25.87
C ALA A 82 21.77 -29.58 -26.72
N MET A 83 22.24 -28.48 -26.13
CA MET A 83 22.47 -27.23 -26.85
C MET A 83 23.57 -27.38 -27.90
N LEU A 84 24.73 -27.98 -27.55
CA LEU A 84 25.86 -28.21 -28.47
C LEU A 84 25.44 -29.12 -29.63
N GLU A 85 24.67 -30.17 -29.35
CA GLU A 85 24.15 -31.07 -30.38
C GLU A 85 23.21 -30.36 -31.35
N ARG A 86 22.35 -29.44 -30.86
CA ARG A 86 21.48 -28.57 -31.71
C ARG A 86 22.31 -27.66 -32.61
N LEU A 87 23.50 -27.23 -32.16
CA LEU A 87 24.39 -26.40 -32.93
C LEU A 87 25.31 -27.24 -33.86
N GLY A 88 25.10 -28.55 -33.94
CA GLY A 88 25.85 -29.46 -34.81
C GLY A 88 27.15 -29.95 -34.23
N VAL A 89 27.43 -29.71 -32.96
CA VAL A 89 28.63 -30.21 -32.28
C VAL A 89 28.35 -31.60 -31.72
N ASN A 90 29.09 -32.63 -32.16
CA ASN A 90 28.94 -33.97 -31.62
C ASN A 90 29.63 -34.09 -30.27
N THR A 91 28.89 -34.30 -29.23
CA THR A 91 29.40 -34.44 -27.86
C THR A 91 29.28 -35.86 -27.30
N ARG A 92 28.89 -36.84 -28.14
CA ARG A 92 28.74 -38.25 -27.74
C ARG A 92 30.09 -38.83 -27.36
N GLY A 93 30.23 -39.29 -26.12
CA GLY A 93 31.47 -39.84 -25.58
C GLY A 93 32.47 -38.82 -25.07
N ALA A 94 32.24 -37.55 -25.20
CA ALA A 94 33.08 -36.50 -24.64
C ALA A 94 32.84 -36.27 -23.15
N THR A 95 33.87 -36.25 -22.34
CA THR A 95 33.80 -35.83 -20.95
C THR A 95 33.86 -34.30 -20.92
N LEU A 96 32.70 -33.66 -20.79
CA LEU A 96 32.61 -32.21 -20.65
C LEU A 96 33.08 -31.81 -19.24
N ARG A 97 34.13 -30.98 -19.18
CA ARG A 97 34.62 -30.39 -17.93
C ARG A 97 34.74 -28.89 -18.14
N THR A 98 33.87 -28.14 -17.50
CA THR A 98 33.90 -26.67 -17.49
C THR A 98 33.21 -26.16 -16.23
N ALA A 99 33.64 -25.03 -15.73
CA ALA A 99 33.01 -24.28 -14.67
C ALA A 99 32.58 -22.88 -15.19
N ASN A 100 32.48 -22.74 -16.52
CA ASN A 100 32.15 -21.49 -17.19
C ASN A 100 30.66 -21.40 -17.60
N VAL A 101 29.86 -22.38 -17.19
CA VAL A 101 28.42 -22.47 -17.50
C VAL A 101 27.63 -22.71 -16.23
N ALA A 102 26.47 -22.10 -16.11
CA ALA A 102 25.54 -22.36 -15.03
C ALA A 102 24.12 -22.50 -15.57
N ALA A 103 23.37 -23.45 -15.01
CA ALA A 103 21.93 -23.53 -15.24
C ALA A 103 21.21 -22.53 -14.38
N VAL A 104 20.26 -21.84 -14.96
CA VAL A 104 19.53 -20.76 -14.31
C VAL A 104 18.03 -20.86 -14.52
N MET A 105 17.28 -20.43 -13.50
CA MET A 105 15.88 -20.08 -13.64
C MET A 105 15.80 -18.61 -14.02
N VAL A 106 15.01 -18.32 -15.04
CA VAL A 106 14.74 -16.96 -15.52
C VAL A 106 13.28 -16.64 -15.21
N THR A 107 13.04 -15.53 -14.53
CA THR A 107 11.69 -15.07 -14.22
C THR A 107 11.50 -13.65 -14.75
N GLY A 108 10.29 -13.34 -15.19
CA GLY A 108 9.94 -12.00 -15.66
C GLY A 108 8.46 -11.75 -15.53
N ASN A 109 8.09 -10.49 -15.38
CA ASN A 109 6.69 -10.07 -15.35
C ASN A 109 6.32 -9.49 -16.71
N LEU A 110 5.43 -10.18 -17.42
CA LEU A 110 4.86 -9.69 -18.67
C LEU A 110 3.83 -8.62 -18.33
N PRO A 111 4.05 -7.35 -18.73
CA PRO A 111 3.09 -6.28 -18.48
C PRO A 111 1.76 -6.56 -19.19
N ALA A 112 0.67 -6.04 -18.60
CA ALA A 112 -0.62 -6.06 -19.28
C ALA A 112 -0.51 -5.35 -20.63
N PHE A 113 -1.15 -5.90 -21.66
CA PHE A 113 -1.16 -5.37 -23.04
C PHE A 113 0.23 -5.17 -23.66
N ALA A 114 1.24 -5.92 -23.20
CA ALA A 114 2.54 -5.89 -23.83
C ALA A 114 2.43 -6.34 -25.29
N ALA A 115 2.74 -5.44 -26.24
CA ALA A 115 2.71 -5.73 -27.65
C ALA A 115 3.92 -6.57 -28.07
N HIS A 116 3.78 -7.32 -29.19
CA HIS A 116 4.88 -8.02 -29.82
C HIS A 116 6.08 -7.07 -30.05
N GLY A 117 7.27 -7.51 -29.70
CA GLY A 117 8.49 -6.71 -29.78
C GLY A 117 8.77 -5.81 -28.57
N THR A 118 7.87 -5.73 -27.60
CA THR A 118 8.11 -5.01 -26.33
C THR A 118 9.22 -5.72 -25.54
N ARG A 119 10.10 -4.94 -24.90
CA ARG A 119 11.16 -5.47 -24.06
C ARG A 119 10.78 -5.39 -22.58
N MET A 120 11.16 -6.42 -21.84
CA MET A 120 10.95 -6.49 -20.39
C MET A 120 12.22 -6.93 -19.66
N ASP A 121 12.29 -6.57 -18.39
CA ASP A 121 13.37 -6.99 -17.53
C ASP A 121 13.18 -8.42 -17.06
N VAL A 122 14.28 -9.13 -16.88
CA VAL A 122 14.26 -10.49 -16.32
C VAL A 122 15.23 -10.63 -15.16
N THR A 123 14.83 -11.44 -14.20
CA THR A 123 15.68 -11.86 -13.08
C THR A 123 16.15 -13.28 -13.32
N ILE A 124 17.40 -13.53 -13.00
CA ILE A 124 18.06 -14.82 -13.21
C ILE A 124 18.58 -15.32 -11.88
N SER A 125 18.33 -16.58 -11.58
CA SER A 125 18.78 -17.24 -10.36
C SER A 125 19.46 -18.57 -10.70
N ALA A 126 20.65 -18.81 -10.17
CA ALA A 126 21.35 -20.05 -10.37
C ALA A 126 20.61 -21.23 -9.73
N LEU A 127 20.54 -22.36 -10.43
CA LEU A 127 19.89 -23.59 -9.97
C LEU A 127 20.90 -24.61 -9.45
N GLY A 128 22.13 -24.51 -9.90
CA GLY A 128 23.19 -25.44 -9.56
C GLY A 128 24.09 -24.93 -8.42
N ASP A 129 25.35 -25.36 -8.46
CA ASP A 129 26.37 -25.00 -7.49
C ASP A 129 27.27 -23.82 -7.94
N ALA A 130 26.81 -23.04 -8.90
CA ALA A 130 27.49 -21.84 -9.36
C ALA A 130 27.72 -20.84 -8.22
N LYS A 131 28.95 -20.34 -8.10
CA LYS A 131 29.35 -19.41 -7.04
C LYS A 131 28.99 -17.96 -7.39
N SER A 132 28.98 -17.63 -8.69
CA SER A 132 28.67 -16.29 -9.17
C SER A 132 28.22 -16.32 -10.63
N LEU A 133 27.27 -15.49 -11.00
CA LEU A 133 26.81 -15.25 -12.38
C LEU A 133 27.48 -14.01 -13.00
N GLN A 134 28.43 -13.39 -12.31
CA GLN A 134 29.07 -12.15 -12.75
C GLN A 134 29.82 -12.33 -14.06
N GLY A 135 29.61 -11.40 -15.00
CA GLY A 135 30.26 -11.43 -16.32
C GLY A 135 29.66 -12.44 -17.29
N GLY A 136 28.70 -13.25 -16.86
CA GLY A 136 28.05 -14.23 -17.71
C GLY A 136 27.02 -13.61 -18.68
N THR A 137 26.71 -14.39 -19.72
CA THR A 137 25.66 -14.05 -20.69
C THR A 137 24.64 -15.16 -20.72
N LEU A 138 23.35 -14.78 -20.56
CA LEU A 138 22.22 -15.69 -20.72
C LEU A 138 22.06 -16.03 -22.20
N LEU A 139 22.01 -17.29 -22.52
CA LEU A 139 21.65 -17.79 -23.85
C LEU A 139 20.15 -17.68 -24.08
N VAL A 140 19.76 -17.78 -25.37
CA VAL A 140 18.35 -17.74 -25.78
C VAL A 140 17.49 -18.69 -24.95
N THR A 141 16.59 -18.12 -24.17
CA THR A 141 15.78 -18.83 -23.18
C THR A 141 14.31 -18.49 -23.40
N PRO A 142 13.46 -19.45 -23.77
CA PRO A 142 12.01 -19.21 -23.85
C PRO A 142 11.44 -19.04 -22.45
N LEU A 143 10.56 -18.06 -22.30
CA LEU A 143 9.79 -17.81 -21.08
C LEU A 143 8.35 -18.24 -21.30
N VAL A 144 7.88 -19.15 -20.47
CA VAL A 144 6.53 -19.73 -20.55
C VAL A 144 5.62 -19.14 -19.47
N GLY A 145 4.35 -19.01 -19.80
CA GLY A 145 3.28 -18.66 -18.87
C GLY A 145 2.77 -19.88 -18.11
N ALA A 146 1.77 -19.66 -17.27
CA ALA A 146 1.13 -20.73 -16.48
C ALA A 146 0.37 -21.76 -17.36
N ASP A 147 0.04 -21.38 -18.59
CA ASP A 147 -0.59 -22.25 -19.62
C ASP A 147 0.43 -23.13 -20.38
N GLY A 148 1.73 -22.95 -20.12
CA GLY A 148 2.82 -23.66 -20.79
C GLY A 148 3.20 -23.10 -22.16
N GLU A 149 2.56 -22.01 -22.61
CA GLU A 149 2.88 -21.36 -23.89
C GLU A 149 4.02 -20.36 -23.74
N VAL A 150 4.82 -20.20 -24.79
CA VAL A 150 5.94 -19.24 -24.83
C VAL A 150 5.41 -17.85 -25.16
N TYR A 151 5.67 -16.90 -24.27
CA TYR A 151 5.25 -15.49 -24.42
C TYR A 151 6.42 -14.55 -24.71
N ALA A 152 7.61 -14.88 -24.21
CA ALA A 152 8.78 -14.04 -24.41
C ALA A 152 10.04 -14.89 -24.57
N VAL A 153 11.09 -14.29 -25.10
CA VAL A 153 12.41 -14.92 -25.24
C VAL A 153 13.45 -14.03 -24.58
N ALA A 154 14.16 -14.58 -23.60
CA ALA A 154 15.18 -13.86 -22.84
C ALA A 154 16.58 -14.17 -23.35
N GLN A 155 17.45 -13.12 -23.41
CA GLN A 155 18.85 -13.21 -23.75
C GLN A 155 19.58 -11.96 -23.30
N GLY A 156 20.86 -12.07 -22.91
CA GLY A 156 21.68 -10.89 -22.67
C GLY A 156 22.70 -11.05 -21.55
N SER A 157 23.48 -10.02 -21.33
CA SER A 157 24.53 -10.00 -20.30
C SER A 157 23.92 -9.81 -18.91
N VAL A 158 24.38 -10.61 -17.96
CA VAL A 158 23.88 -10.64 -16.59
C VAL A 158 24.52 -9.54 -15.75
N ALA A 159 23.72 -8.65 -15.19
CA ALA A 159 24.14 -7.69 -14.17
C ALA A 159 23.88 -8.27 -12.77
N VAL A 160 24.93 -8.42 -11.98
CA VAL A 160 24.87 -8.99 -10.62
C VAL A 160 25.10 -7.89 -9.60
N GLY A 161 24.26 -7.80 -8.58
CA GLY A 161 24.36 -6.80 -7.49
C GLY A 161 25.33 -7.17 -6.36
N GLY A 162 25.99 -8.32 -6.46
CA GLY A 162 26.96 -8.82 -5.49
C GLY A 162 28.28 -9.20 -6.13
N PHE A 163 29.32 -9.38 -5.33
CA PHE A 163 30.58 -9.98 -5.78
C PHE A 163 31.06 -11.06 -4.79
N SER A 164 31.72 -12.04 -5.31
CA SER A 164 32.45 -13.06 -4.54
C SER A 164 33.89 -13.06 -4.99
N ALA A 165 34.80 -12.86 -4.08
CA ALA A 165 36.24 -12.99 -4.31
C ALA A 165 36.78 -14.13 -3.43
N GLN A 166 37.47 -15.11 -4.05
CA GLN A 166 38.00 -16.28 -3.38
C GLN A 166 39.55 -16.28 -3.52
N GLY A 167 40.23 -16.22 -2.39
CA GLY A 167 41.68 -16.44 -2.30
C GLY A 167 41.98 -17.78 -1.64
N GLU A 168 43.25 -18.22 -1.66
CA GLU A 168 43.66 -19.51 -1.06
C GLU A 168 43.40 -19.58 0.46
N ALA A 169 43.38 -18.46 1.17
CA ALA A 169 43.25 -18.40 2.63
C ALA A 169 41.97 -17.68 3.11
N ALA A 170 41.23 -17.00 2.24
CA ALA A 170 40.01 -16.26 2.62
C ALA A 170 39.07 -16.11 1.45
N SER A 171 37.75 -16.11 1.73
CA SER A 171 36.72 -15.75 0.76
C SER A 171 35.89 -14.59 1.31
N ILE A 172 35.58 -13.59 0.47
CA ILE A 172 34.74 -12.48 0.80
C ILE A 172 33.58 -12.48 -0.19
N THR A 173 32.35 -12.61 0.33
CA THR A 173 31.13 -12.48 -0.47
C THR A 173 30.33 -11.29 0.04
N ARG A 174 29.94 -10.39 -0.86
CA ARG A 174 29.06 -9.27 -0.56
C ARG A 174 27.85 -9.30 -1.48
N GLY A 175 26.67 -9.26 -0.91
CA GLY A 175 25.41 -9.42 -1.65
C GLY A 175 25.18 -10.88 -2.07
N VAL A 176 24.30 -11.08 -3.06
CA VAL A 176 23.94 -12.41 -3.60
C VAL A 176 24.47 -12.54 -5.02
N PRO A 177 25.68 -13.13 -5.24
CA PRO A 177 26.29 -13.19 -6.56
C PRO A 177 25.64 -14.24 -7.49
N THR A 178 24.76 -15.10 -6.97
CA THR A 178 24.04 -16.15 -7.70
C THR A 178 22.70 -15.68 -8.26
N VAL A 179 22.32 -14.42 -8.01
CA VAL A 179 21.15 -13.77 -8.58
C VAL A 179 21.58 -12.56 -9.37
N GLY A 180 21.01 -12.39 -10.56
CA GLY A 180 21.29 -11.26 -11.44
C GLY A 180 20.04 -10.77 -12.15
N ARG A 181 20.15 -9.62 -12.80
CA ARG A 181 19.10 -9.00 -13.61
C ARG A 181 19.64 -8.68 -15.00
N ILE A 182 18.79 -8.83 -16.00
CA ILE A 182 19.06 -8.32 -17.35
C ILE A 182 17.99 -7.27 -17.64
N ALA A 183 18.41 -6.01 -17.70
CA ALA A 183 17.53 -4.92 -18.09
C ALA A 183 17.18 -5.05 -19.57
N ASN A 184 15.89 -4.96 -19.91
CA ASN A 184 15.38 -5.18 -21.27
C ASN A 184 15.81 -6.52 -21.87
N GLY A 185 16.00 -7.54 -21.01
CA GLY A 185 16.61 -8.81 -21.38
C GLY A 185 15.68 -9.79 -22.06
N ALA A 186 14.38 -9.60 -22.03
CA ALA A 186 13.44 -10.43 -22.76
C ALA A 186 12.65 -9.62 -23.79
N LEU A 187 12.38 -10.25 -24.92
CA LEU A 187 11.56 -9.74 -26.00
C LEU A 187 10.22 -10.49 -26.00
N VAL A 188 9.12 -9.77 -26.00
CA VAL A 188 7.78 -10.33 -26.07
C VAL A 188 7.51 -10.83 -27.49
N GLU A 189 7.23 -12.12 -27.64
CA GLU A 189 6.94 -12.79 -28.92
C GLU A 189 5.44 -13.06 -29.12
N ARG A 190 4.68 -13.11 -28.04
CA ARG A 190 3.23 -13.34 -28.08
C ARG A 190 2.52 -12.42 -27.12
N GLU A 191 1.47 -11.78 -27.62
CA GLU A 191 0.60 -10.93 -26.80
C GLU A 191 -0.42 -11.78 -26.04
N VAL A 192 -0.75 -11.36 -24.81
CA VAL A 192 -1.93 -11.89 -24.12
C VAL A 192 -3.16 -11.22 -24.72
N LYS A 193 -3.94 -11.99 -25.49
CA LYS A 193 -5.14 -11.47 -26.14
C LYS A 193 -6.18 -11.10 -25.09
N PHE A 194 -6.51 -9.83 -25.01
CA PHE A 194 -7.59 -9.31 -24.20
C PHE A 194 -8.38 -8.29 -25.02
N ASP A 195 -9.60 -8.66 -25.41
CA ASP A 195 -10.45 -7.78 -26.21
C ASP A 195 -11.28 -6.87 -25.32
N PHE A 196 -10.68 -5.75 -24.95
CA PHE A 196 -11.29 -4.72 -24.14
C PHE A 196 -12.51 -4.07 -24.82
N ALA A 197 -12.52 -4.00 -26.17
CA ALA A 197 -13.58 -3.38 -26.94
C ALA A 197 -14.86 -4.23 -26.98
N ALA A 198 -14.73 -5.54 -26.85
CA ALA A 198 -15.85 -6.49 -26.86
C ALA A 198 -16.54 -6.63 -25.50
N MET A 199 -15.95 -6.11 -24.41
CA MET A 199 -16.51 -6.23 -23.07
C MET A 199 -17.79 -5.41 -22.92
N LYS A 200 -18.82 -6.04 -22.38
CA LYS A 200 -20.10 -5.39 -22.00
C LYS A 200 -20.12 -4.94 -20.55
N THR A 201 -19.34 -5.60 -19.72
CA THR A 201 -19.21 -5.32 -18.28
C THR A 201 -17.75 -5.36 -17.88
N ILE A 202 -17.36 -4.52 -16.96
CA ILE A 202 -16.04 -4.53 -16.32
C ILE A 202 -16.23 -4.84 -14.85
N ARG A 203 -15.37 -5.69 -14.31
CA ARG A 203 -15.27 -5.95 -12.87
C ARG A 203 -14.07 -5.17 -12.33
N MET A 204 -14.34 -4.40 -11.30
CA MET A 204 -13.33 -3.65 -10.54
C MET A 204 -13.17 -4.30 -9.18
N SER A 205 -11.97 -4.74 -8.86
CA SER A 205 -11.65 -5.37 -7.58
C SER A 205 -10.99 -4.36 -6.65
N LEU A 206 -11.57 -4.11 -5.48
CA LEU A 206 -10.99 -3.23 -4.49
C LEU A 206 -9.71 -3.87 -3.93
N ARG A 207 -8.64 -3.09 -3.81
CA ARG A 207 -7.38 -3.53 -3.17
C ARG A 207 -7.56 -3.82 -1.69
N ASN A 208 -8.39 -2.99 -1.03
CA ASN A 208 -8.82 -3.20 0.35
C ASN A 208 -10.31 -3.49 0.36
N PRO A 209 -10.74 -4.75 0.54
CA PRO A 209 -12.14 -5.12 0.55
C PRO A 209 -12.92 -4.39 1.65
N ASP A 210 -13.89 -3.56 1.26
CA ASP A 210 -14.79 -2.86 2.17
C ASP A 210 -16.12 -2.53 1.48
N LEU A 211 -17.22 -2.90 2.12
CA LEU A 211 -18.55 -2.75 1.53
C LEU A 211 -18.96 -1.28 1.38
N THR A 212 -18.59 -0.43 2.33
CA THR A 212 -18.87 1.02 2.30
C THR A 212 -18.12 1.70 1.16
N THR A 213 -16.85 1.38 1.00
CA THR A 213 -16.01 1.88 -0.09
C THR A 213 -16.53 1.37 -1.44
N ALA A 214 -16.88 0.08 -1.55
CA ALA A 214 -17.49 -0.48 -2.77
C ALA A 214 -18.76 0.27 -3.16
N GLN A 215 -19.62 0.55 -2.18
CA GLN A 215 -20.88 1.29 -2.40
C GLN A 215 -20.62 2.73 -2.83
N ARG A 216 -19.65 3.42 -2.20
CA ARG A 216 -19.26 4.79 -2.58
C ARG A 216 -18.68 4.82 -4.01
N VAL A 217 -17.87 3.83 -4.39
CA VAL A 217 -17.36 3.69 -5.76
C VAL A 217 -18.50 3.51 -6.76
N ALA A 218 -19.42 2.58 -6.49
CA ALA A 218 -20.58 2.34 -7.35
C ALA A 218 -21.47 3.61 -7.49
N GLN A 219 -21.70 4.32 -6.40
CA GLN A 219 -22.45 5.59 -6.38
C GLN A 219 -21.76 6.69 -7.21
N ALA A 220 -20.44 6.85 -7.05
CA ALA A 220 -19.68 7.83 -7.82
C ALA A 220 -19.76 7.56 -9.33
N ILE A 221 -19.66 6.29 -9.74
CA ILE A 221 -19.79 5.86 -11.13
C ILE A 221 -21.22 6.12 -11.63
N ASN A 222 -22.24 5.74 -10.87
CA ASN A 222 -23.66 5.92 -11.25
C ASN A 222 -24.01 7.42 -11.38
N THR A 223 -23.50 8.26 -10.50
CA THR A 223 -23.67 9.72 -10.56
C THR A 223 -23.02 10.28 -11.82
N PHE A 224 -21.81 9.86 -12.13
CA PHE A 224 -21.10 10.26 -13.35
C PHE A 224 -21.83 9.79 -14.62
N MET A 225 -22.27 8.53 -14.64
CA MET A 225 -22.98 7.94 -15.78
C MET A 225 -24.39 8.48 -15.96
N GLY A 226 -25.03 8.98 -14.91
CA GLY A 226 -26.40 9.46 -14.89
C GLY A 226 -27.44 8.32 -14.97
N MET A 227 -27.05 7.09 -14.68
CA MET A 227 -27.89 5.88 -14.65
C MET A 227 -27.22 4.78 -13.81
N GLU A 228 -28.00 3.79 -13.36
CA GLU A 228 -27.50 2.67 -12.55
C GLU A 228 -26.71 1.66 -13.40
N ASN A 229 -25.48 1.99 -13.71
CA ASN A 229 -24.56 1.11 -14.47
C ASN A 229 -23.55 0.38 -13.60
N ALA A 230 -23.34 0.82 -12.37
CA ALA A 230 -22.45 0.18 -11.41
C ALA A 230 -23.24 -0.43 -10.27
N SER A 231 -22.91 -1.66 -9.92
CA SER A 231 -23.49 -2.41 -8.79
C SER A 231 -22.40 -3.11 -7.99
N VAL A 232 -22.60 -3.22 -6.70
CA VAL A 232 -21.70 -3.95 -5.79
C VAL A 232 -22.12 -5.42 -5.80
N ALA A 233 -21.19 -6.31 -6.13
CA ALA A 233 -21.40 -7.75 -6.08
C ALA A 233 -21.03 -8.33 -4.73
N ASP A 234 -19.92 -7.88 -4.18
CA ASP A 234 -19.36 -8.29 -2.89
C ASP A 234 -18.46 -7.17 -2.32
N PRO A 235 -17.93 -7.26 -1.08
CA PRO A 235 -17.10 -6.20 -0.48
C PRO A 235 -15.86 -5.83 -1.27
N SER A 236 -15.41 -6.70 -2.17
CA SER A 236 -14.23 -6.48 -2.99
C SER A 236 -14.54 -6.14 -4.44
N THR A 237 -15.78 -6.41 -4.93
CA THR A 237 -16.06 -6.39 -6.37
C THR A 237 -17.19 -5.42 -6.71
N VAL A 238 -16.90 -4.48 -7.58
CA VAL A 238 -17.86 -3.58 -8.23
C VAL A 238 -17.98 -3.97 -9.71
N ILE A 239 -19.19 -4.25 -10.19
CA ILE A 239 -19.46 -4.56 -11.58
C ILE A 239 -20.00 -3.30 -12.26
N VAL A 240 -19.39 -2.92 -13.37
CA VAL A 240 -19.78 -1.74 -14.17
C VAL A 240 -20.21 -2.18 -15.54
N ALA A 241 -21.46 -1.88 -15.92
CA ALA A 241 -21.96 -2.11 -17.27
C ALA A 241 -21.47 -1.00 -18.21
N LEU A 242 -20.77 -1.40 -19.27
CA LEU A 242 -20.27 -0.50 -20.30
C LEU A 242 -21.40 -0.21 -21.30
N SER A 243 -22.43 0.52 -20.89
CA SER A 243 -23.43 1.00 -21.84
C SER A 243 -22.83 2.17 -22.62
N ARG A 244 -22.80 2.04 -23.96
CA ARG A 244 -22.24 3.07 -24.86
C ARG A 244 -23.06 4.37 -24.76
N ARG A 245 -22.65 5.27 -23.87
CA ARG A 245 -23.21 6.60 -23.79
C ARG A 245 -22.69 7.43 -24.97
N GLY A 246 -23.57 7.78 -25.92
CA GLY A 246 -23.22 8.71 -27.01
C GLY A 246 -22.10 8.30 -27.95
N GLY A 247 -21.80 6.99 -28.10
CA GLY A 247 -20.72 6.52 -28.99
C GLY A 247 -19.32 6.53 -28.37
N MET A 248 -19.21 6.77 -27.08
CA MET A 248 -17.94 6.75 -26.34
C MET A 248 -17.34 5.34 -26.32
N SER A 249 -16.03 5.23 -26.52
CA SER A 249 -15.34 3.93 -26.44
C SER A 249 -15.25 3.43 -24.98
N ALA A 250 -15.19 2.12 -24.77
CA ALA A 250 -15.00 1.53 -23.45
C ALA A 250 -13.75 2.07 -22.74
N VAL A 251 -12.67 2.28 -23.51
CA VAL A 251 -11.41 2.82 -23.00
C VAL A 251 -11.58 4.26 -22.49
N THR A 252 -12.23 5.13 -23.26
CA THR A 252 -12.46 6.52 -22.87
C THR A 252 -13.31 6.59 -21.61
N MET A 253 -14.39 5.81 -21.56
CA MET A 253 -15.26 5.76 -20.39
C MET A 253 -14.53 5.28 -19.15
N LEU A 254 -13.71 4.23 -19.28
CA LEU A 254 -12.92 3.74 -18.16
C LEU A 254 -11.91 4.78 -17.67
N THR A 255 -11.23 5.49 -18.58
CA THR A 255 -10.29 6.55 -18.25
C THR A 255 -10.96 7.66 -17.44
N GLU A 256 -12.20 8.02 -17.75
CA GLU A 256 -12.95 9.02 -16.97
C GLU A 256 -13.38 8.48 -15.61
N ILE A 257 -13.86 7.22 -15.55
CA ILE A 257 -14.21 6.54 -14.30
C ILE A 257 -13.01 6.46 -13.34
N GLU A 258 -11.84 6.11 -13.85
CA GLU A 258 -10.61 6.03 -13.07
C GLU A 258 -10.22 7.34 -12.37
N GLN A 259 -10.59 8.48 -12.93
CA GLN A 259 -10.28 9.81 -12.36
C GLN A 259 -11.29 10.27 -11.30
N LEU A 260 -12.43 9.59 -11.17
CA LEU A 260 -13.43 9.94 -10.15
C LEU A 260 -12.81 9.81 -8.76
N ARG A 261 -13.15 10.77 -7.89
CA ARG A 261 -12.67 10.80 -6.51
C ARG A 261 -13.70 10.18 -5.58
N VAL A 262 -13.23 9.31 -4.70
CA VAL A 262 -14.02 8.62 -3.69
C VAL A 262 -13.27 8.68 -2.37
N GLU A 263 -13.99 8.85 -1.27
CA GLU A 263 -13.45 8.71 0.08
C GLU A 263 -13.51 7.24 0.49
N PRO A 264 -12.38 6.53 0.56
CA PRO A 264 -12.37 5.16 1.04
C PRO A 264 -12.69 5.15 2.55
N ASP A 265 -13.45 4.16 2.98
CA ASP A 265 -13.57 3.88 4.38
C ASP A 265 -12.34 3.14 4.87
N GLN A 266 -11.83 3.55 6.02
CA GLN A 266 -10.65 2.92 6.61
C GLN A 266 -11.07 2.19 7.88
N VAL A 267 -10.83 0.90 7.90
CA VAL A 267 -10.98 0.10 9.11
C VAL A 267 -10.08 0.69 10.20
N ALA A 268 -10.62 0.84 11.39
CA ALA A 268 -9.85 1.27 12.53
C ALA A 268 -8.78 0.21 12.84
N LYS A 269 -7.50 0.54 12.54
CA LYS A 269 -6.36 -0.37 12.68
C LYS A 269 -5.23 0.29 13.45
N VAL A 270 -4.59 -0.49 14.30
CA VAL A 270 -3.37 -0.13 15.02
C VAL A 270 -2.30 -1.13 14.64
N VAL A 271 -1.20 -0.66 14.09
CA VAL A 271 -0.03 -1.47 13.75
C VAL A 271 1.06 -1.19 14.77
N ILE A 272 1.61 -2.23 15.35
CA ILE A 272 2.61 -2.16 16.40
C ILE A 272 3.84 -2.93 15.96
N ASP A 273 5.00 -2.27 15.92
CA ASP A 273 6.31 -2.90 15.80
C ASP A 273 6.95 -3.00 17.18
N GLU A 274 6.99 -4.20 17.73
CA GLU A 274 7.55 -4.45 19.06
C GLU A 274 9.08 -4.26 19.09
N HIS A 275 9.74 -4.44 17.94
CA HIS A 275 11.20 -4.36 17.86
C HIS A 275 11.68 -2.91 17.88
N SER A 276 11.04 -2.05 17.11
CA SER A 276 11.37 -0.62 17.04
C SER A 276 10.58 0.24 18.04
N GLY A 277 9.50 -0.29 18.64
CA GLY A 277 8.61 0.45 19.53
C GLY A 277 7.71 1.45 18.80
N ILE A 278 7.53 1.30 17.48
CA ILE A 278 6.71 2.19 16.67
C ILE A 278 5.26 1.74 16.73
N ILE A 279 4.36 2.70 17.02
CA ILE A 279 2.91 2.49 17.01
C ILE A 279 2.31 3.39 15.94
N VAL A 280 1.66 2.79 14.93
CA VAL A 280 0.94 3.50 13.87
C VAL A 280 -0.55 3.27 14.05
N MET A 281 -1.33 4.34 14.10
CA MET A 281 -2.77 4.26 14.33
C MET A 281 -3.56 5.04 13.28
N GLY A 282 -4.69 4.49 12.86
CA GLY A 282 -5.66 5.17 12.01
C GLY A 282 -6.39 6.30 12.76
N ALA A 283 -6.88 7.29 12.01
CA ALA A 283 -7.60 8.44 12.59
C ALA A 283 -8.93 8.04 13.26
N ASN A 284 -9.52 6.93 12.84
CA ASN A 284 -10.84 6.46 13.30
C ASN A 284 -10.77 5.51 14.51
N VAL A 285 -9.57 5.30 15.09
CA VAL A 285 -9.42 4.43 16.24
C VAL A 285 -9.91 5.15 17.50
N ARG A 286 -10.93 4.56 18.15
CA ARG A 286 -11.57 5.09 19.36
C ARG A 286 -11.44 4.10 20.52
N VAL A 287 -11.35 4.62 21.72
CA VAL A 287 -11.34 3.86 22.96
C VAL A 287 -12.61 4.16 23.74
N SER A 288 -13.35 3.10 24.10
CA SER A 288 -14.52 3.20 24.98
C SER A 288 -14.08 3.34 26.45
N GLU A 289 -15.05 3.58 27.33
CA GLU A 289 -14.81 3.69 28.75
C GLU A 289 -14.08 2.44 29.31
N VAL A 290 -12.92 2.65 29.90
CA VAL A 290 -12.13 1.58 30.49
C VAL A 290 -11.25 2.13 31.62
N ALA A 291 -11.08 1.35 32.67
CA ALA A 291 -10.11 1.63 33.73
C ALA A 291 -8.95 0.64 33.62
N ILE A 292 -7.73 1.15 33.65
CA ILE A 292 -6.51 0.35 33.56
C ILE A 292 -5.63 0.67 34.75
N ALA A 293 -5.15 -0.36 35.41
CA ALA A 293 -4.16 -0.25 36.46
C ALA A 293 -2.94 -1.10 36.08
N GLN A 294 -1.76 -0.47 35.99
CA GLN A 294 -0.50 -1.17 35.74
C GLN A 294 0.54 -0.70 36.77
N GLY A 295 0.96 -1.60 37.65
CA GLY A 295 1.88 -1.25 38.75
C GLY A 295 1.24 -0.24 39.71
N ASN A 296 1.80 0.96 39.79
CA ASN A 296 1.28 2.07 40.57
C ASN A 296 0.51 3.13 39.75
N LEU A 297 0.22 2.85 38.47
CA LEU A 297 -0.52 3.73 37.57
C LEU A 297 -1.95 3.26 37.38
N THR A 298 -2.93 4.11 37.66
CA THR A 298 -4.35 3.85 37.37
C THR A 298 -4.85 4.87 36.37
N VAL A 299 -5.32 4.41 35.21
CA VAL A 299 -5.93 5.24 34.15
C VAL A 299 -7.41 4.91 34.08
N THR A 300 -8.29 5.88 34.31
CA THR A 300 -9.74 5.71 34.18
C THR A 300 -10.27 6.63 33.09
N ILE A 301 -10.99 6.07 32.13
CA ILE A 301 -11.71 6.76 31.08
C ILE A 301 -13.20 6.66 31.40
N THR A 302 -13.87 7.79 31.60
CA THR A 302 -15.29 7.83 31.93
C THR A 302 -16.06 8.69 30.94
N GLU A 303 -17.15 8.18 30.39
CA GLU A 303 -18.07 8.94 29.57
C GLU A 303 -19.20 9.56 30.45
N THR A 304 -19.25 10.89 30.50
CA THR A 304 -20.35 11.60 31.15
C THR A 304 -21.12 12.43 30.12
N PRO A 305 -22.33 12.03 29.75
CA PRO A 305 -23.16 12.85 28.87
C PRO A 305 -23.56 14.18 29.54
N GLN A 306 -23.18 15.29 28.94
CA GLN A 306 -23.59 16.61 29.39
C GLN A 306 -24.71 17.16 28.51
N VAL A 307 -25.83 17.53 29.13
CA VAL A 307 -26.97 18.13 28.43
C VAL A 307 -26.74 19.64 28.33
N SER A 308 -26.52 20.14 27.12
CA SER A 308 -26.53 21.58 26.85
C SER A 308 -27.94 22.02 26.64
N GLN A 309 -28.51 22.73 27.62
CA GLN A 309 -29.83 23.33 27.52
C GLN A 309 -29.75 24.75 26.98
N ALA A 310 -30.70 25.09 26.09
CA ALA A 310 -30.89 26.48 25.68
C ALA A 310 -31.21 27.36 26.89
N GLN A 311 -30.72 28.60 26.90
CA GLN A 311 -31.04 29.55 27.98
C GLN A 311 -32.56 29.76 28.10
N PRO A 312 -33.08 29.90 29.35
CA PRO A 312 -34.49 30.24 29.56
C PRO A 312 -34.84 31.50 28.76
N PHE A 313 -35.92 31.44 27.98
CA PHE A 313 -36.43 32.52 27.10
C PHE A 313 -35.78 32.63 25.71
N ALA A 314 -34.97 31.65 25.25
CA ALA A 314 -34.56 31.61 23.84
C ALA A 314 -35.73 31.13 22.95
N SER A 315 -36.12 31.91 21.96
CA SER A 315 -37.27 31.62 21.06
C SER A 315 -36.94 30.51 20.03
N ARG A 316 -35.69 30.07 19.93
CA ARG A 316 -35.21 28.91 19.12
C ARG A 316 -33.99 28.32 19.79
N GLY A 317 -34.07 27.09 20.24
CA GLY A 317 -32.97 26.30 20.77
C GLY A 317 -33.38 24.84 20.90
N SER A 318 -32.60 23.91 20.40
CA SER A 318 -32.79 22.48 20.63
C SER A 318 -31.84 22.01 21.72
N THR A 319 -32.36 21.16 22.63
CA THR A 319 -31.49 20.47 23.62
C THR A 319 -30.66 19.44 22.88
N VAL A 320 -29.33 19.56 22.93
CA VAL A 320 -28.40 18.61 22.34
C VAL A 320 -27.61 17.93 23.46
N VAL A 321 -27.62 16.61 23.47
CA VAL A 321 -26.80 15.82 24.38
C VAL A 321 -25.42 15.68 23.72
N VAL A 322 -24.40 16.26 24.36
CA VAL A 322 -23.00 16.17 23.90
C VAL A 322 -22.29 15.23 24.85
N PRO A 323 -21.80 14.07 24.38
CA PRO A 323 -20.98 13.20 25.21
C PRO A 323 -19.64 13.87 25.53
N ARG A 324 -19.25 13.85 26.78
CA ARG A 324 -17.91 14.29 27.23
C ARG A 324 -17.22 13.13 27.91
N SER A 325 -16.00 12.86 27.50
CA SER A 325 -15.13 11.85 28.12
C SER A 325 -14.10 12.50 29.04
N GLN A 326 -13.93 11.96 30.21
CA GLN A 326 -12.96 12.41 31.19
C GLN A 326 -11.92 11.31 31.42
N VAL A 327 -10.64 11.64 31.23
CA VAL A 327 -9.52 10.77 31.61
C VAL A 327 -8.98 11.23 32.94
N SER A 328 -8.98 10.34 33.93
CA SER A 328 -8.31 10.54 35.20
C SER A 328 -7.13 9.59 35.27
N VAL A 329 -5.95 10.13 35.57
CA VAL A 329 -4.72 9.37 35.80
C VAL A 329 -4.31 9.66 37.25
N ASP A 330 -4.20 8.62 38.05
CA ASP A 330 -3.72 8.70 39.43
C ASP A 330 -2.31 8.09 39.51
N ASP A 331 -1.32 8.98 39.68
CA ASP A 331 0.06 8.63 40.00
C ASP A 331 0.30 9.15 41.43
N GLU A 332 0.61 8.30 42.39
CA GLU A 332 0.75 8.64 43.80
C GLU A 332 1.64 9.86 44.13
N LYS A 333 2.08 10.63 43.13
CA LYS A 333 2.90 11.84 43.17
C LYS A 333 2.23 13.11 42.70
N GLY A 334 0.91 13.26 42.88
CA GLY A 334 0.25 14.56 42.70
C GLY A 334 -0.75 14.62 41.54
N ASN A 335 -2.01 14.76 41.95
CA ASN A 335 -3.20 14.84 41.05
C ASN A 335 -3.07 15.89 39.96
N ARG A 336 -3.06 15.45 38.70
CA ARG A 336 -3.36 16.33 37.56
C ARG A 336 -4.51 15.72 36.73
N LEU A 337 -5.69 16.33 36.88
CA LEU A 337 -6.84 16.07 36.07
C LEU A 337 -6.70 16.81 34.73
N ALA A 338 -6.65 16.07 33.62
CA ALA A 338 -6.83 16.65 32.30
C ALA A 338 -8.25 16.33 31.83
N ILE A 339 -9.07 17.35 31.60
CA ILE A 339 -10.40 17.24 31.03
C ILE A 339 -10.23 17.28 29.52
N ILE A 340 -10.64 16.23 28.82
CA ILE A 340 -10.61 16.18 27.35
C ILE A 340 -12.03 15.98 26.86
N ASP A 341 -12.51 16.90 26.01
CA ASP A 341 -13.85 16.88 25.43
C ASP A 341 -13.98 15.83 24.33
N THR A 342 -15.04 15.04 24.39
CA THR A 342 -15.51 14.03 23.41
C THR A 342 -14.66 12.77 23.24
N SER A 343 -15.32 11.60 23.09
CA SER A 343 -14.75 10.25 22.88
C SER A 343 -13.25 10.26 22.54
N ILE A 344 -12.43 9.78 23.46
CA ILE A 344 -10.96 9.89 23.36
C ILE A 344 -10.49 9.13 22.13
N SER A 345 -9.82 9.83 21.22
CA SER A 345 -9.07 9.18 20.18
C SER A 345 -7.90 8.43 20.83
N LEU A 346 -7.54 7.28 20.28
CA LEU A 346 -6.38 6.54 20.76
C LEU A 346 -5.11 7.42 20.76
N ARG A 347 -5.00 8.38 19.85
CA ARG A 347 -3.90 9.35 19.80
C ARG A 347 -3.79 10.15 21.10
N GLN A 348 -4.90 10.68 21.61
CA GLN A 348 -4.90 11.46 22.86
C GLN A 348 -4.53 10.60 24.07
N LEU A 349 -4.95 9.32 24.07
CA LEU A 349 -4.53 8.36 25.08
C LEU A 349 -3.02 8.12 25.02
N VAL A 350 -2.47 7.87 23.85
CA VAL A 350 -1.02 7.64 23.63
C VAL A 350 -0.20 8.89 23.99
N ASP A 351 -0.67 10.08 23.60
CA ASP A 351 -0.03 11.34 23.95
C ASP A 351 -0.02 11.55 25.48
N GLY A 352 -1.12 11.21 26.16
CA GLY A 352 -1.22 11.23 27.61
C GLY A 352 -0.26 10.25 28.30
N LEU A 353 -0.19 9.02 27.79
CA LEU A 353 0.72 8.00 28.32
C LEU A 353 2.20 8.37 28.09
N ASN A 354 2.52 8.93 26.92
CA ASN A 354 3.85 9.47 26.64
C ASN A 354 4.24 10.62 27.57
N ALA A 355 3.29 11.53 27.86
CA ALA A 355 3.52 12.64 28.80
C ALA A 355 3.80 12.16 30.23
N LEU A 356 3.33 10.97 30.58
CA LEU A 356 3.61 10.30 31.87
C LEU A 356 4.93 9.52 31.87
N GLY A 357 5.64 9.47 30.72
CA GLY A 357 6.93 8.79 30.61
C GLY A 357 6.84 7.28 30.48
N ILE A 358 5.68 6.75 30.08
CA ILE A 358 5.49 5.31 29.84
C ILE A 358 6.28 4.90 28.60
N GLY A 359 7.10 3.85 28.74
CA GLY A 359 7.91 3.33 27.65
C GLY A 359 7.08 2.65 26.55
N PRO A 360 7.60 2.53 25.30
CA PRO A 360 6.88 1.93 24.19
C PRO A 360 6.38 0.49 24.46
N ARG A 361 7.16 -0.32 25.17
CA ARG A 361 6.79 -1.71 25.50
C ARG A 361 5.62 -1.78 26.48
N ASP A 362 5.61 -0.92 27.48
CA ASP A 362 4.52 -0.86 28.45
C ASP A 362 3.25 -0.34 27.79
N MET A 363 3.37 0.61 26.88
CA MET A 363 2.27 1.13 26.07
C MET A 363 1.64 0.04 25.19
N ILE A 364 2.43 -0.83 24.58
CA ILE A 364 1.96 -1.99 23.81
C ILE A 364 1.13 -2.91 24.70
N SER A 365 1.65 -3.23 25.91
CA SER A 365 0.95 -4.09 26.88
C SER A 365 -0.38 -3.48 27.33
N ILE A 366 -0.41 -2.16 27.52
CA ILE A 366 -1.62 -1.40 27.87
C ILE A 366 -2.64 -1.50 26.72
N LEU A 367 -2.23 -1.25 25.47
CA LEU A 367 -3.12 -1.31 24.30
C LEU A 367 -3.69 -2.73 24.08
N GLN A 368 -2.87 -3.76 24.27
CA GLN A 368 -3.33 -5.16 24.21
C GLN A 368 -4.36 -5.45 25.31
N SER A 369 -4.13 -4.94 26.52
CA SER A 369 -5.09 -5.11 27.63
C SER A 369 -6.41 -4.39 27.37
N ILE A 370 -6.38 -3.16 26.83
CA ILE A 370 -7.58 -2.42 26.42
C ILE A 370 -8.35 -3.19 25.33
N LYS A 371 -7.62 -3.78 24.37
CA LYS A 371 -8.24 -4.62 23.33
C LYS A 371 -8.86 -5.86 23.91
N ALA A 372 -8.19 -6.55 24.80
CA ALA A 372 -8.69 -7.75 25.47
C ALA A 372 -9.92 -7.45 26.34
N ALA A 373 -10.00 -6.26 26.95
CA ALA A 373 -11.17 -5.77 27.66
C ALA A 373 -12.33 -5.37 26.75
N GLY A 374 -12.14 -5.36 25.39
CA GLY A 374 -13.17 -4.97 24.43
C GLY A 374 -13.38 -3.47 24.29
N ALA A 375 -12.58 -2.65 24.98
CA ALA A 375 -12.72 -1.20 24.96
C ALA A 375 -12.05 -0.52 23.75
N LEU A 376 -11.17 -1.21 23.02
CA LEU A 376 -10.56 -0.74 21.79
C LEU A 376 -11.31 -1.29 20.59
N GLN A 377 -12.02 -0.41 19.87
CA GLN A 377 -12.75 -0.75 18.65
C GLN A 377 -11.82 -0.63 17.43
N ALA A 378 -10.75 -1.41 17.42
CA ALA A 378 -9.79 -1.46 16.32
C ALA A 378 -9.12 -2.82 16.24
N GLU A 379 -8.61 -3.17 15.09
CA GLU A 379 -7.76 -4.34 14.89
C GLU A 379 -6.31 -3.98 15.26
N ILE A 380 -5.65 -4.85 16.03
CA ILE A 380 -4.22 -4.70 16.35
C ILE A 380 -3.45 -5.71 15.51
N GLU A 381 -2.50 -5.22 14.71
CA GLU A 381 -1.56 -6.02 13.94
C GLU A 381 -0.15 -5.80 14.49
N MET A 382 0.55 -6.89 14.76
CA MET A 382 1.96 -6.88 15.20
C MET A 382 2.87 -7.18 14.01
N MET A 383 3.96 -6.40 13.89
CA MET A 383 5.00 -6.57 12.86
C MET A 383 6.30 -7.07 13.49
#